data_225cfeae556d8856be642a053190dd08
#
_entry.id   225cfeae556d8856be642a053190dd08
#
_cell.length_a   1.000
_cell.length_b   1.000
_cell.length_c   1.000
_cell.angle_alpha   90.00
_cell.angle_beta   90.00
_cell.angle_gamma   90.00
#
_symmetry.space_group_name_H-M   'P 1'
#
loop_
_entity.id
_entity.type
_entity.pdbx_description
1 polymer ?
#
loop_
_entity_poly.entity_id
_entity_poly.type
_entity_poly.pdbx_seq_one_letter_code
_entity_poly.pdbx_strand_id
1 'polypeptide(L)'
;MHKLIKALFSSGLNNKHEKCSQRIIWSKRFYKTDPLAEPIQEKVQKGQRITPSWITKLEENQIFVFGSNTRGIHDGGASFTAVENFGAIVGQAEGLQGNSYAVPTDGVTLDEIKSSISRLILYAKAHPYLTFLVTEIGCGTAGYAPYEIAPLFKDAVKIQNICLPKIFWDYLKD
;
A
#
# COMPACT_ATOMS: atom_id res chain seq x y z
N MET A 1 -16.73 -37.08 -49.77
CA MET A 1 -16.66 -35.77 -50.44
C MET A 1 -16.65 -34.73 -49.34
N HIS A 2 -15.55 -34.16 -49.14
CA HIS A 2 -15.22 -32.75 -49.30
C HIS A 2 -15.87 -31.86 -48.24
N LYS A 3 -15.27 -31.05 -47.53
CA LYS A 3 -14.03 -30.29 -47.47
C LYS A 3 -14.15 -29.45 -46.19
N LEU A 4 -13.12 -29.44 -45.38
CA LEU A 4 -12.14 -28.40 -45.31
C LEU A 4 -12.73 -27.01 -45.21
N ILE A 5 -12.32 -26.31 -44.17
CA ILE A 5 -11.62 -25.01 -44.25
C ILE A 5 -11.49 -24.51 -42.84
N LYS A 6 -10.30 -24.56 -42.29
CA LYS A 6 -9.36 -23.46 -42.06
C LYS A 6 -9.98 -22.33 -41.26
N ALA A 7 -9.59 -22.25 -40.03
CA ALA A 7 -8.49 -21.46 -39.54
C ALA A 7 -8.49 -20.03 -40.09
N LEU A 8 -8.45 -19.12 -39.27
CA LEU A 8 -7.60 -17.96 -39.38
C LEU A 8 -7.82 -17.12 -38.13
N PHE A 9 -6.72 -17.07 -37.46
CA PHE A 9 -6.01 -15.82 -37.24
C PHE A 9 -6.84 -14.79 -36.52
N SER A 10 -6.36 -14.60 -35.48
CA SER A 10 -5.36 -13.64 -35.04
C SER A 10 -6.00 -12.51 -34.32
N SER A 11 -5.48 -12.29 -33.39
CA SER A 11 -4.93 -11.05 -32.87
C SER A 11 -4.88 -11.14 -31.39
N GLY A 12 -3.69 -11.39 -30.95
CA GLY A 12 -3.30 -11.15 -29.57
C GLY A 12 -3.50 -9.68 -29.27
N LEU A 13 -4.59 -9.36 -28.69
CA LEU A 13 -4.72 -8.16 -27.90
C LEU A 13 -4.20 -8.51 -26.53
N ASN A 14 -2.95 -8.12 -26.32
CA ASN A 14 -2.29 -8.04 -25.02
C ASN A 14 -3.18 -7.21 -24.08
N ASN A 15 -4.08 -7.86 -23.41
CA ASN A 15 -4.93 -7.19 -22.45
C ASN A 15 -4.20 -7.14 -21.09
N LYS A 16 -3.21 -6.24 -21.00
CA LYS A 16 -2.55 -5.92 -19.72
C LYS A 16 -3.55 -5.52 -18.65
N HIS A 17 -4.70 -4.95 -19.04
CA HIS A 17 -5.77 -4.55 -18.12
C HIS A 17 -6.50 -5.74 -17.47
N GLU A 18 -6.70 -6.84 -18.20
CA GLU A 18 -7.39 -8.00 -17.63
C GLU A 18 -6.57 -8.72 -16.55
N LYS A 19 -5.23 -8.76 -16.71
CA LYS A 19 -4.34 -9.32 -15.69
C LYS A 19 -4.31 -8.50 -14.41
N CYS A 20 -4.47 -7.18 -14.50
CA CYS A 20 -4.55 -6.29 -13.35
C CYS A 20 -5.85 -6.51 -12.57
N SER A 21 -6.99 -6.65 -13.25
CA SER A 21 -8.30 -6.91 -12.62
C SER A 21 -8.33 -8.26 -11.88
N GLN A 22 -7.69 -9.29 -12.40
CA GLN A 22 -7.64 -10.59 -11.75
C GLN A 22 -6.72 -10.61 -10.52
N ARG A 23 -5.65 -9.83 -10.49
CA ARG A 23 -4.76 -9.70 -9.31
C ARG A 23 -5.43 -8.96 -8.15
N ILE A 24 -6.32 -8.00 -8.43
CA ILE A 24 -7.11 -7.29 -7.41
C ILE A 24 -8.07 -8.25 -6.69
N ILE A 25 -8.56 -9.29 -7.38
CA ILE A 25 -9.45 -10.30 -6.80
C ILE A 25 -8.73 -11.20 -5.79
N TRP A 26 -7.40 -11.39 -5.92
CA TRP A 26 -6.63 -12.24 -5.01
C TRP A 26 -6.43 -11.60 -3.62
N SER A 27 -6.37 -10.29 -3.51
CA SER A 27 -6.23 -9.62 -2.21
C SER A 27 -7.50 -9.74 -1.35
N LYS A 28 -8.68 -9.91 -1.97
CA LYS A 28 -9.96 -10.13 -1.26
C LYS A 28 -10.15 -11.57 -0.76
N ARG A 29 -9.33 -12.53 -1.20
CA ARG A 29 -9.58 -13.96 -0.94
C ARG A 29 -9.00 -14.47 0.38
N PHE A 30 -8.17 -13.70 1.05
CA PHE A 30 -7.56 -14.11 2.31
C PHE A 30 -8.32 -13.65 3.57
N TYR A 31 -9.26 -12.73 3.46
CA TYR A 31 -10.18 -12.44 4.54
C TYR A 31 -11.48 -13.22 4.29
N LYS A 32 -11.64 -14.37 4.96
CA LYS A 32 -12.97 -15.00 5.09
C LYS A 32 -13.84 -13.99 5.83
N THR A 33 -14.59 -13.19 5.09
CA THR A 33 -15.71 -12.44 5.66
C THR A 33 -16.78 -13.48 5.99
N ASP A 34 -17.08 -13.62 7.28
CA ASP A 34 -18.25 -14.32 7.73
C ASP A 34 -19.48 -13.63 7.08
N PRO A 35 -20.30 -14.34 6.27
CA PRO A 35 -21.46 -13.75 5.63
C PRO A 35 -22.54 -13.28 6.61
N LEU A 36 -22.40 -13.58 7.89
CA LEU A 36 -23.30 -13.15 8.98
C LEU A 36 -22.68 -12.04 9.85
N ALA A 37 -21.45 -11.55 9.52
CA ALA A 37 -20.91 -10.41 10.22
C ALA A 37 -21.71 -9.17 9.87
N GLU A 38 -22.48 -8.66 10.81
CA GLU A 38 -23.08 -7.33 10.76
C GLU A 38 -21.99 -6.31 10.37
N PRO A 39 -22.32 -5.30 9.53
CA PRO A 39 -21.38 -4.26 9.22
C PRO A 39 -20.96 -3.58 10.53
N ILE A 40 -19.72 -3.82 10.93
CA ILE A 40 -19.15 -3.17 12.11
C ILE A 40 -19.21 -1.67 11.82
N GLN A 41 -20.13 -0.97 12.45
CA GLN A 41 -20.13 0.49 12.44
C GLN A 41 -18.86 0.94 13.15
N GLU A 42 -17.90 1.33 12.34
CA GLU A 42 -16.58 1.74 12.82
C GLU A 42 -16.71 2.97 13.70
N LYS A 43 -16.64 2.79 15.01
CA LYS A 43 -16.42 3.91 15.93
C LYS A 43 -15.00 4.42 15.73
N VAL A 44 -14.84 5.37 14.82
CA VAL A 44 -13.58 6.13 14.69
C VAL A 44 -13.39 6.90 15.98
N GLN A 45 -12.33 6.60 16.72
CA GLN A 45 -12.00 7.35 17.94
C GLN A 45 -11.57 8.76 17.55
N LYS A 46 -12.05 9.77 18.31
CA LYS A 46 -11.71 11.17 18.08
C LYS A 46 -10.20 11.37 18.09
N GLY A 47 -9.64 11.85 16.98
CA GLY A 47 -8.21 12.10 16.82
C GLY A 47 -7.45 11.07 15.98
N GLN A 48 -8.09 9.97 15.56
CA GLN A 48 -7.47 9.03 14.61
C GLN A 48 -7.49 9.62 13.18
N ARG A 49 -6.35 9.65 12.55
CA ARG A 49 -6.17 10.02 11.13
C ARG A 49 -6.05 8.72 10.35
N ILE A 50 -7.15 8.34 9.68
CA ILE A 50 -7.25 7.06 9.00
C ILE A 50 -6.93 7.24 7.52
N THR A 51 -5.98 6.45 7.03
CA THR A 51 -5.72 6.32 5.60
C THR A 51 -6.91 5.62 4.94
N PRO A 52 -7.47 6.16 3.85
CA PRO A 52 -8.51 5.48 3.09
C PRO A 52 -8.04 4.10 2.60
N SER A 53 -8.93 3.11 2.63
CA SER A 53 -8.61 1.74 2.18
C SER A 53 -8.27 1.65 0.69
N TRP A 54 -8.78 2.60 -0.11
CA TRP A 54 -8.53 2.72 -1.54
C TRP A 54 -8.13 4.15 -1.87
N ILE A 55 -6.95 4.30 -2.47
CA ILE A 55 -6.43 5.59 -2.91
C ILE A 55 -6.17 5.48 -4.41
N THR A 56 -7.04 6.10 -5.20
CA THR A 56 -6.92 6.19 -6.66
C THR A 56 -6.48 7.57 -7.12
N LYS A 57 -6.62 8.57 -6.24
CA LYS A 57 -6.28 9.97 -6.48
C LYS A 57 -5.79 10.58 -5.18
N LEU A 58 -4.85 11.48 -5.28
CA LEU A 58 -4.35 12.27 -4.16
C LEU A 58 -4.89 13.69 -4.25
N GLU A 59 -5.19 14.29 -3.12
CA GLU A 59 -5.41 15.73 -2.98
C GLU A 59 -4.06 16.46 -3.01
N GLU A 60 -4.11 17.76 -3.16
CA GLU A 60 -2.91 18.61 -3.07
C GLU A 60 -2.18 18.37 -1.75
N ASN A 61 -0.87 18.24 -1.82
CA ASN A 61 0.00 17.99 -0.66
C ASN A 61 -0.17 16.60 0.02
N GLN A 62 -0.92 15.67 -0.56
CA GLN A 62 -0.94 14.29 -0.09
C GLN A 62 0.19 13.46 -0.71
N ILE A 63 0.79 12.62 0.13
CA ILE A 63 1.87 11.69 -0.23
C ILE A 63 1.41 10.26 0.05
N PHE A 64 1.43 9.44 -0.99
CA PHE A 64 1.10 8.02 -0.91
C PHE A 64 2.29 7.23 -0.36
N VAL A 65 2.18 6.69 0.86
CA VAL A 65 3.27 5.90 1.47
C VAL A 65 3.05 4.42 1.23
N PHE A 66 4.02 3.76 0.62
CA PHE A 66 3.92 2.36 0.22
C PHE A 66 5.13 1.52 0.65
N GLY A 67 4.90 0.20 0.80
CA GLY A 67 5.95 -0.78 1.05
C GLY A 67 6.75 -1.06 -0.21
N SER A 68 8.06 -1.00 -0.10
CA SER A 68 9.05 -1.26 -1.15
C SER A 68 9.94 -2.45 -0.77
N ASN A 69 10.87 -2.80 -1.62
CA ASN A 69 11.97 -3.73 -1.36
C ASN A 69 13.32 -3.04 -1.52
N THR A 70 14.40 -3.73 -1.12
CA THR A 70 15.77 -3.18 -1.15
C THR A 70 16.27 -2.80 -2.53
N ARG A 71 15.64 -3.31 -3.60
CA ARG A 71 16.02 -3.02 -5.00
C ARG A 71 15.14 -1.95 -5.65
N GLY A 72 14.10 -1.47 -4.96
CA GLY A 72 13.15 -0.53 -5.55
C GLY A 72 12.33 -1.12 -6.70
N ILE A 73 12.09 -2.45 -6.70
CA ILE A 73 11.24 -3.10 -7.70
C ILE A 73 9.79 -2.93 -7.25
N HIS A 74 9.03 -2.18 -8.03
CA HIS A 74 7.65 -1.78 -7.71
C HIS A 74 6.67 -2.47 -8.67
N ASP A 75 6.59 -3.81 -8.62
CA ASP A 75 5.87 -4.64 -9.59
C ASP A 75 4.54 -5.21 -9.09
N GLY A 76 4.11 -4.85 -7.89
CA GLY A 76 2.84 -5.36 -7.35
C GLY A 76 2.22 -4.55 -6.23
N GLY A 77 0.90 -4.68 -6.06
CA GLY A 77 0.15 -4.05 -4.98
C GLY A 77 0.27 -2.53 -4.92
N ALA A 78 0.50 -1.99 -3.73
CA ALA A 78 0.62 -0.55 -3.50
C ALA A 78 1.82 0.07 -4.22
N SER A 79 2.94 -0.67 -4.35
CA SER A 79 4.12 -0.17 -5.04
C SER A 79 3.88 0.01 -6.55
N PHE A 80 3.15 -0.90 -7.19
CA PHE A 80 2.74 -0.75 -8.59
C PHE A 80 1.80 0.45 -8.76
N THR A 81 0.82 0.61 -7.86
CA THR A 81 -0.08 1.78 -7.86
C THR A 81 0.70 3.09 -7.72
N ALA A 82 1.76 3.11 -6.91
CA ALA A 82 2.61 4.26 -6.72
C ALA A 82 3.36 4.65 -8.02
N VAL A 83 3.84 3.67 -8.79
CA VAL A 83 4.48 3.92 -10.09
C VAL A 83 3.47 4.46 -11.10
N GLU A 84 2.32 3.80 -11.24
CA GLU A 84 1.33 4.16 -12.27
C GLU A 84 0.67 5.52 -12.03
N ASN A 85 0.44 5.89 -10.75
CA ASN A 85 -0.43 7.03 -10.43
C ASN A 85 0.26 8.15 -9.65
N PHE A 86 1.37 7.88 -8.93
CA PHE A 86 1.89 8.83 -7.96
C PHE A 86 3.39 9.11 -8.11
N GLY A 87 3.97 8.69 -9.24
CA GLY A 87 5.33 9.08 -9.64
C GLY A 87 6.44 8.36 -8.88
N ALA A 88 6.17 7.16 -8.35
CA ALA A 88 7.24 6.33 -7.80
C ALA A 88 8.22 5.89 -8.90
N ILE A 89 9.49 5.81 -8.53
CA ILE A 89 10.60 5.57 -9.45
C ILE A 89 11.12 4.14 -9.25
N VAL A 90 11.04 3.32 -10.30
CA VAL A 90 11.63 1.98 -10.28
C VAL A 90 13.14 2.09 -10.09
N GLY A 91 13.68 1.34 -9.11
CA GLY A 91 15.08 1.40 -8.70
C GLY A 91 15.33 2.27 -7.48
N GLN A 92 14.38 3.13 -7.07
CA GLN A 92 14.49 3.91 -5.84
C GLN A 92 13.76 3.20 -4.69
N ALA A 93 14.52 2.53 -3.82
CA ALA A 93 13.99 1.69 -2.75
C ALA A 93 13.32 2.46 -1.61
N GLU A 94 13.77 3.68 -1.31
CA GLU A 94 13.32 4.45 -0.14
C GLU A 94 13.21 5.95 -0.43
N GLY A 95 12.35 6.62 0.33
CA GLY A 95 12.22 8.06 0.36
C GLY A 95 11.16 8.61 -0.60
N LEU A 96 11.11 9.95 -0.68
CA LEU A 96 10.17 10.69 -1.51
C LEU A 96 10.50 10.52 -2.99
N GLN A 97 9.45 10.27 -3.78
CA GLN A 97 9.52 10.12 -5.23
C GLN A 97 8.17 10.50 -5.84
N GLY A 98 8.14 11.58 -6.60
CA GLY A 98 6.88 12.20 -7.05
C GLY A 98 5.97 12.53 -5.86
N ASN A 99 4.72 12.13 -5.93
CA ASN A 99 3.74 12.25 -4.86
C ASN A 99 3.65 10.96 -4.02
N SER A 100 4.72 10.20 -3.94
CA SER A 100 4.78 8.97 -3.15
C SER A 100 6.05 8.89 -2.30
N TYR A 101 6.02 8.05 -1.28
CA TYR A 101 7.15 7.80 -0.39
C TYR A 101 7.31 6.29 -0.18
N ALA A 102 8.46 5.75 -0.57
CA ALA A 102 8.78 4.34 -0.44
C ALA A 102 9.39 4.02 0.92
N VAL A 103 8.94 2.93 1.53
CA VAL A 103 9.49 2.38 2.78
C VAL A 103 9.87 0.93 2.52
N PRO A 104 11.15 0.55 2.55
CA PRO A 104 11.57 -0.85 2.41
C PRO A 104 10.96 -1.72 3.50
N THR A 105 10.22 -2.74 3.10
CA THR A 105 9.56 -3.69 4.01
C THR A 105 9.73 -5.14 3.55
N ASP A 106 10.06 -5.37 2.29
CA ASP A 106 10.27 -6.71 1.74
C ASP A 106 11.77 -7.00 1.58
N GLY A 107 12.18 -8.19 2.04
CA GLY A 107 13.59 -8.62 2.05
C GLY A 107 14.43 -7.93 3.14
N VAL A 108 13.80 -7.40 4.19
CA VAL A 108 14.46 -6.72 5.33
C VAL A 108 13.88 -7.20 6.66
N THR A 109 14.63 -7.02 7.73
CA THR A 109 14.23 -7.34 9.11
C THR A 109 13.29 -6.29 9.69
N LEU A 110 12.57 -6.64 10.77
CA LEU A 110 11.71 -5.68 11.50
C LEU A 110 12.49 -4.47 12.03
N ASP A 111 13.74 -4.63 12.44
CA ASP A 111 14.58 -3.51 12.91
C ASP A 111 14.96 -2.56 11.77
N GLU A 112 15.19 -3.09 10.58
CA GLU A 112 15.42 -2.27 9.38
C GLU A 112 14.13 -1.54 8.96
N ILE A 113 12.98 -2.21 9.01
CA ILE A 113 11.66 -1.57 8.78
C ILE A 113 11.44 -0.45 9.80
N LYS A 114 11.70 -0.69 11.09
CA LYS A 114 11.60 0.31 12.15
C LYS A 114 12.48 1.53 11.85
N SER A 115 13.70 1.29 11.39
CA SER A 115 14.63 2.36 11.01
C SER A 115 14.10 3.19 9.84
N SER A 116 13.54 2.54 8.82
CA SER A 116 12.92 3.21 7.65
C SER A 116 11.66 4.00 8.05
N ILE A 117 10.81 3.44 8.90
CA ILE A 117 9.65 4.15 9.46
C ILE A 117 10.09 5.37 10.29
N SER A 118 11.16 5.25 11.06
CA SER A 118 11.70 6.38 11.80
C SER A 118 12.16 7.53 10.88
N ARG A 119 12.78 7.21 9.73
CA ARG A 119 13.15 8.20 8.70
C ARG A 119 11.92 8.86 8.08
N LEU A 120 10.87 8.08 7.76
CA LEU A 120 9.59 8.63 7.31
C LEU A 120 9.00 9.62 8.32
N ILE A 121 8.98 9.25 9.61
CA ILE A 121 8.45 10.11 10.69
C ILE A 121 9.26 11.40 10.80
N LEU A 122 10.59 11.32 10.73
CA LEU A 122 11.45 12.52 10.74
C LEU A 122 11.19 13.40 9.50
N TYR A 123 11.04 12.77 8.34
CA TYR A 123 10.71 13.47 7.11
C TYR A 123 9.35 14.19 7.20
N ALA A 124 8.32 13.52 7.72
CA ALA A 124 7.00 14.10 7.92
C ALA A 124 7.02 15.29 8.89
N LYS A 125 7.79 15.20 9.98
CA LYS A 125 7.98 16.31 10.92
C LYS A 125 8.62 17.54 10.27
N ALA A 126 9.58 17.32 9.36
CA ALA A 126 10.25 18.38 8.64
C ALA A 126 9.38 19.02 7.54
N HIS A 127 8.31 18.35 7.12
CA HIS A 127 7.41 18.78 6.04
C HIS A 127 5.94 18.84 6.52
N PRO A 128 5.60 19.72 7.47
CA PRO A 128 4.27 19.74 8.11
C PRO A 128 3.14 20.12 7.15
N TYR A 129 3.45 20.68 5.99
CA TYR A 129 2.50 21.02 4.93
C TYR A 129 2.11 19.82 4.06
N LEU A 130 2.84 18.71 4.12
CA LEU A 130 2.51 17.46 3.43
C LEU A 130 1.69 16.55 4.36
N THR A 131 0.77 15.77 3.80
CA THR A 131 0.00 14.74 4.51
C THR A 131 0.38 13.36 3.99
N PHE A 132 0.89 12.51 4.85
CA PHE A 132 1.37 11.17 4.50
C PHE A 132 0.27 10.13 4.73
N LEU A 133 -0.21 9.51 3.65
CA LEU A 133 -1.22 8.45 3.68
C LEU A 133 -0.51 7.09 3.68
N VAL A 134 -0.28 6.54 4.85
CA VAL A 134 0.42 5.25 5.00
C VAL A 134 -0.54 4.12 4.63
N THR A 135 -0.15 3.27 3.67
CA THR A 135 -0.86 2.03 3.35
C THR A 135 -0.47 0.91 4.33
N GLU A 136 -1.05 -0.28 4.20
CA GLU A 136 -0.71 -1.45 5.04
C GLU A 136 0.67 -2.01 4.66
N ILE A 137 1.71 -1.18 4.78
CA ILE A 137 3.08 -1.55 4.43
C ILE A 137 3.54 -2.78 5.21
N GLY A 138 4.31 -3.64 4.56
CA GLY A 138 4.81 -4.88 5.15
C GLY A 138 3.79 -6.00 5.28
N CYS A 139 2.48 -5.70 5.20
CA CYS A 139 1.41 -6.69 5.41
C CYS A 139 0.97 -7.42 4.13
N GLY A 140 1.61 -7.14 3.00
CA GLY A 140 1.36 -7.81 1.72
C GLY A 140 2.41 -8.89 1.43
N THR A 141 3.18 -8.71 0.34
CA THR A 141 4.21 -9.65 -0.11
C THR A 141 5.33 -9.88 0.90
N ALA A 142 5.64 -8.89 1.73
CA ALA A 142 6.62 -9.01 2.81
C ALA A 142 6.21 -9.98 3.93
N GLY A 143 4.91 -10.31 4.04
CA GLY A 143 4.39 -11.38 4.88
C GLY A 143 4.25 -11.07 6.37
N TYR A 144 4.50 -9.85 6.81
CA TYR A 144 4.30 -9.46 8.21
C TYR A 144 2.83 -9.29 8.55
N ALA A 145 2.46 -9.62 9.78
CA ALA A 145 1.12 -9.35 10.27
C ALA A 145 0.99 -7.88 10.77
N PRO A 146 -0.23 -7.31 10.74
CA PRO A 146 -0.44 -5.94 11.22
C PRO A 146 0.00 -5.70 12.67
N TYR A 147 -0.09 -6.71 13.54
CA TYR A 147 0.36 -6.60 14.94
C TYR A 147 1.88 -6.50 15.09
N GLU A 148 2.66 -6.87 14.04
CA GLU A 148 4.12 -6.74 14.03
C GLU A 148 4.55 -5.36 13.52
N ILE A 149 3.84 -4.84 12.53
CA ILE A 149 4.19 -3.56 11.86
C ILE A 149 3.61 -2.35 12.61
N ALA A 150 2.34 -2.43 13.04
CA ALA A 150 1.67 -1.29 13.67
C ALA A 150 2.45 -0.70 14.88
N PRO A 151 3.04 -1.49 15.80
CA PRO A 151 3.81 -0.95 16.92
C PRO A 151 5.01 -0.09 16.50
N LEU A 152 5.56 -0.32 15.30
CA LEU A 152 6.68 0.47 14.76
C LEU A 152 6.26 1.92 14.46
N PHE A 153 4.95 2.19 14.33
CA PHE A 153 4.38 3.51 14.13
C PHE A 153 3.97 4.23 15.43
N LYS A 154 4.34 3.71 16.60
CA LYS A 154 3.96 4.33 17.90
C LYS A 154 4.29 5.82 17.96
N ASP A 155 5.45 6.21 17.46
CA ASP A 155 5.88 7.62 17.45
C ASP A 155 5.11 8.47 16.43
N ALA A 156 4.50 7.86 15.41
CA ALA A 156 3.68 8.54 14.42
C ALA A 156 2.31 8.98 14.96
N VAL A 157 1.83 8.36 16.04
CA VAL A 157 0.54 8.67 16.65
C VAL A 157 0.41 10.15 17.03
N LYS A 158 1.52 10.78 17.45
CA LYS A 158 1.58 12.19 17.83
C LYS A 158 1.81 13.15 16.65
N ILE A 159 2.07 12.63 15.45
CA ILE A 159 2.42 13.44 14.27
C ILE A 159 1.18 13.70 13.45
N GLN A 160 0.74 14.96 13.39
CA GLN A 160 -0.57 15.35 12.87
C GLN A 160 -0.75 15.13 11.36
N ASN A 161 0.33 15.09 10.61
CA ASN A 161 0.33 14.93 9.16
C ASN A 161 0.66 13.50 8.68
N ILE A 162 0.60 12.51 9.59
CA ILE A 162 0.67 11.09 9.23
C ILE A 162 -0.70 10.45 9.46
N CYS A 163 -1.29 9.88 8.42
CA CYS A 163 -2.47 9.03 8.47
C CYS A 163 -2.03 7.56 8.45
N LEU A 164 -2.64 6.72 9.27
CA LEU A 164 -2.35 5.28 9.34
C LEU A 164 -3.57 4.47 8.92
N PRO A 165 -3.37 3.25 8.40
CA PRO A 165 -4.47 2.31 8.17
C PRO A 165 -5.27 2.08 9.44
N LYS A 166 -6.58 1.88 9.29
CA LYS A 166 -7.43 1.61 10.46
C LYS A 166 -6.93 0.44 11.28
N ILE A 167 -6.52 -0.64 10.61
CA ILE A 167 -6.00 -1.83 11.29
C ILE A 167 -4.77 -1.53 12.15
N PHE A 168 -3.91 -0.59 11.76
CA PHE A 168 -2.76 -0.21 12.59
C PHE A 168 -3.21 0.53 13.85
N TRP A 169 -4.25 1.38 13.77
CA TRP A 169 -4.83 2.04 14.93
C TRP A 169 -5.39 1.05 15.95
N ASP A 170 -5.88 -0.12 15.50
CA ASP A 170 -6.42 -1.14 16.40
C ASP A 170 -5.33 -1.78 17.29
N TYR A 171 -4.08 -1.78 16.84
CA TYR A 171 -2.90 -2.26 17.59
C TYR A 171 -2.10 -1.14 18.29
N LEU A 172 -2.43 0.14 18.05
CA LEU A 172 -1.78 1.29 18.65
C LEU A 172 -2.59 1.88 19.82
N LYS A 173 -3.71 1.26 20.19
CA LYS A 173 -4.49 1.62 21.38
C LYS A 173 -3.72 1.16 22.60
N ASP A 174 -3.48 2.10 23.54
CA ASP A 174 -3.00 1.82 24.89
C ASP A 174 -4.09 1.15 25.72
#